data_55ae924e529994c6c52c371ea51284a1
#
_entry.id   55ae924e529994c6c52c371ea51284a1
#
_cell.length_a   1.000
_cell.length_b   1.000
_cell.length_c   1.000
_cell.angle_alpha   90.00
_cell.angle_beta   90.00
_cell.angle_gamma   90.00
#
_symmetry.space_group_name_H-M   'P 1'
#
loop_
_entity.id
_entity.type
_entity.pdbx_description
1 polymer ?
#
loop_
_entity_poly.entity_id
_entity_poly.type
_entity_poly.pdbx_seq_one_letter_code
_entity_poly.pdbx_strand_id
1 'polypeptide(L)'
;MLSTATILCLLLLPHGHKHPHAGKEADPHYTVIELSFEDVRTPPSCGSDTLFYDPERRLQWDDFLAQPSPAGPSAAVAYTSFAYDGSSNLVHDTLRIVLRLQVFFIKSASWVRPDAKNSYTLAHEQLHFDITRLVVERFKQKLRQTALNRDDYDSIIQYQYLQSFREMNRLQYKFDEETDHGLNPAAQIRWRDKVNIGLKNNGVLPEELGIEGINFTPIE
;
A
#
# COMPACT_ATOMS: atom_id res chain seq x y z
N MET A 1 -8.08 -29.08 3.26
CA MET A 1 -9.14 -28.42 2.45
C MET A 1 -8.79 -26.94 2.46
N LEU A 2 -8.25 -26.46 1.32
CA LEU A 2 -7.87 -25.05 1.17
C LEU A 2 -9.13 -24.20 1.08
N SER A 3 -9.34 -23.31 2.03
CA SER A 3 -10.34 -22.25 1.95
C SER A 3 -9.71 -21.08 1.19
N THR A 4 -9.99 -21.01 -0.10
CA THR A 4 -9.67 -19.85 -0.92
C THR A 4 -10.66 -18.74 -0.58
N ALA A 5 -10.21 -17.74 0.18
CA ALA A 5 -10.92 -16.47 0.29
C ALA A 5 -10.84 -15.78 -1.08
N THR A 6 -11.93 -15.88 -1.83
CA THR A 6 -12.07 -15.18 -3.12
C THR A 6 -12.26 -13.70 -2.85
N ILE A 7 -11.19 -12.91 -3.01
CA ILE A 7 -11.24 -11.46 -2.96
C ILE A 7 -11.95 -10.98 -4.22
N LEU A 8 -13.22 -10.59 -4.08
CA LEU A 8 -13.96 -9.90 -5.13
C LEU A 8 -13.47 -8.45 -5.21
N CYS A 9 -12.49 -8.23 -6.09
CA CYS A 9 -12.03 -6.88 -6.41
C CYS A 9 -13.07 -6.25 -7.35
N LEU A 10 -13.90 -5.34 -6.84
CA LEU A 10 -14.83 -4.56 -7.65
C LEU A 10 -14.01 -3.55 -8.47
N LEU A 11 -13.70 -3.91 -9.71
CA LEU A 11 -13.09 -2.99 -10.67
C LEU A 11 -14.15 -1.96 -11.10
N LEU A 12 -14.10 -0.77 -10.54
CA LEU A 12 -14.79 0.38 -11.09
C LEU A 12 -14.07 0.79 -12.38
N LEU A 13 -14.65 0.40 -13.52
CA LEU A 13 -14.18 0.82 -14.83
C LEU A 13 -14.42 2.33 -15.00
N PRO A 14 -13.43 3.11 -15.41
CA PRO A 14 -13.66 4.50 -15.75
C PRO A 14 -14.51 4.60 -17.02
N HIS A 15 -15.49 5.51 -16.99
CA HIS A 15 -16.36 5.79 -18.12
C HIS A 15 -15.53 6.30 -19.29
N GLY A 16 -15.63 5.63 -20.43
CA GLY A 16 -14.90 5.94 -21.66
C GLY A 16 -15.24 7.35 -22.20
N HIS A 17 -14.25 8.19 -22.30
CA HIS A 17 -14.31 9.40 -23.09
C HIS A 17 -14.01 9.04 -24.56
N LYS A 18 -14.96 9.30 -25.44
CA LYS A 18 -14.79 9.17 -26.88
C LYS A 18 -13.81 10.26 -27.38
N HIS A 19 -12.68 9.85 -27.92
CA HIS A 19 -11.78 10.74 -28.61
C HIS A 19 -12.26 11.00 -30.06
N PRO A 20 -12.29 12.23 -30.54
CA PRO A 20 -12.49 12.51 -31.96
C PRO A 20 -11.18 12.29 -32.71
N HIS A 21 -11.20 11.38 -33.69
CA HIS A 21 -10.13 11.26 -34.68
C HIS A 21 -10.14 12.47 -35.64
N ALA A 22 -9.09 13.27 -35.58
CA ALA A 22 -8.75 14.19 -36.65
C ALA A 22 -7.26 14.11 -36.92
N GLY A 23 -6.90 13.58 -38.07
CA GLY A 23 -5.52 13.50 -38.53
C GLY A 23 -4.93 14.89 -38.77
N LYS A 24 -3.81 15.17 -38.10
CA LYS A 24 -2.77 16.12 -38.50
C LYS A 24 -1.44 15.47 -38.14
N GLU A 25 -0.52 15.43 -39.10
CA GLU A 25 0.89 15.11 -38.84
C GLU A 25 1.38 15.99 -37.69
N ALA A 26 1.72 15.34 -36.58
CA ALA A 26 2.21 16.02 -35.41
C ALA A 26 3.72 16.24 -35.59
N ASP A 27 4.11 17.50 -35.59
CA ASP A 27 5.45 17.97 -35.27
C ASP A 27 5.93 17.27 -33.99
N PRO A 28 7.16 16.77 -33.86
CA PRO A 28 7.64 16.11 -32.66
C PRO A 28 7.81 17.09 -31.52
N HIS A 29 6.71 17.61 -31.00
CA HIS A 29 6.73 18.40 -29.78
C HIS A 29 7.02 17.46 -28.61
N TYR A 30 8.15 17.69 -27.95
CA TYR A 30 8.49 17.04 -26.69
C TYR A 30 7.43 17.39 -25.64
N THR A 31 6.56 16.45 -25.31
CA THR A 31 5.61 16.64 -24.21
C THR A 31 6.35 16.49 -22.89
N VAL A 32 6.39 17.53 -22.09
CA VAL A 32 6.87 17.46 -20.71
C VAL A 32 5.83 16.73 -19.86
N ILE A 33 6.24 15.76 -19.06
CA ILE A 33 5.35 15.05 -18.14
C ILE A 33 5.71 15.44 -16.72
N GLU A 34 4.75 16.04 -16.03
CA GLU A 34 4.82 16.35 -14.60
C GLU A 34 3.97 15.35 -13.83
N LEU A 35 4.61 14.48 -13.04
CA LEU A 35 3.93 13.50 -12.20
C LEU A 35 4.01 13.93 -10.72
N SER A 36 2.85 14.03 -10.07
CA SER A 36 2.74 14.35 -8.65
C SER A 36 1.89 13.34 -7.89
N PHE A 37 2.08 13.29 -6.57
CA PHE A 37 1.38 12.37 -5.69
C PHE A 37 0.76 13.12 -4.52
N GLU A 38 -0.49 12.75 -4.19
CA GLU A 38 -1.22 13.23 -3.03
C GLU A 38 -1.61 12.04 -2.16
N ASP A 39 -1.28 12.06 -0.88
CA ASP A 39 -1.72 11.02 0.06
C ASP A 39 -3.06 11.41 0.67
N VAL A 40 -4.05 10.52 0.53
CA VAL A 40 -5.37 10.69 1.17
C VAL A 40 -5.24 10.32 2.64
N ARG A 41 -5.67 11.22 3.52
CA ARG A 41 -5.72 11.01 4.97
C ARG A 41 -7.17 10.92 5.42
N THR A 42 -7.43 10.18 6.49
CA THR A 42 -8.76 10.11 7.08
C THR A 42 -9.16 11.49 7.60
N PRO A 43 -10.24 12.09 7.09
CA PRO A 43 -10.78 13.27 7.76
C PRO A 43 -11.22 12.87 9.18
N PRO A 44 -11.18 13.76 10.16
CA PRO A 44 -11.59 13.49 11.54
C PRO A 44 -13.11 13.33 11.68
N SER A 45 -13.75 12.59 10.78
CA SER A 45 -15.18 12.28 10.81
C SER A 45 -15.44 10.96 11.53
N CYS A 46 -16.21 11.01 12.59
CA CYS A 46 -16.67 9.85 13.32
C CYS A 46 -17.53 8.95 12.40
N GLY A 47 -17.25 7.64 12.36
CA GLY A 47 -18.13 6.65 11.78
C GLY A 47 -17.73 6.04 10.42
N SER A 48 -16.60 6.42 9.82
CA SER A 48 -16.13 5.77 8.60
C SER A 48 -15.62 4.35 8.88
N ASP A 49 -16.05 3.36 8.07
CA ASP A 49 -15.53 2.00 8.07
C ASP A 49 -14.08 1.93 7.56
N THR A 50 -13.69 2.89 6.75
CA THR A 50 -12.33 2.98 6.18
C THR A 50 -11.48 3.95 6.99
N LEU A 51 -10.32 3.46 7.42
CA LEU A 51 -9.27 4.25 8.04
C LEU A 51 -8.11 4.38 7.05
N PHE A 52 -7.80 5.62 6.62
CA PHE A 52 -6.61 5.87 5.80
C PHE A 52 -5.35 5.97 6.66
N TYR A 53 -4.21 5.60 6.08
CA TYR A 53 -2.93 5.62 6.78
C TYR A 53 -2.54 7.04 7.17
N ASP A 54 -2.23 7.20 8.45
CA ASP A 54 -1.67 8.42 9.03
C ASP A 54 -0.51 8.01 9.96
N PRO A 55 0.72 8.50 9.75
CA PRO A 55 1.86 8.17 10.61
C PRO A 55 1.67 8.60 12.07
N GLU A 56 0.82 9.62 12.32
CA GLU A 56 0.50 10.13 13.66
C GLU A 56 -0.60 9.31 14.36
N ARG A 57 -1.34 8.47 13.61
CA ARG A 57 -2.42 7.64 14.15
C ARG A 57 -2.14 6.16 13.96
N ARG A 58 -1.79 5.48 15.06
CA ARG A 58 -1.65 4.01 15.09
C ARG A 58 -3.01 3.33 15.23
N LEU A 59 -3.10 2.08 14.75
CA LEU A 59 -4.27 1.23 14.98
C LEU A 59 -4.55 1.04 16.47
N GLN A 60 -5.83 0.90 16.80
CA GLN A 60 -6.33 0.59 18.12
C GLN A 60 -7.26 -0.61 18.05
N TRP A 61 -7.45 -1.36 19.14
CA TRP A 61 -8.36 -2.51 19.14
C TRP A 61 -9.80 -2.14 18.80
N ASP A 62 -10.21 -0.92 19.06
CA ASP A 62 -11.55 -0.40 18.70
C ASP A 62 -11.73 -0.18 17.18
N ASP A 63 -10.66 -0.29 16.40
CA ASP A 63 -10.75 -0.28 14.94
C ASP A 63 -11.12 -1.65 14.35
N PHE A 64 -11.01 -2.74 15.12
CA PHE A 64 -11.25 -4.12 14.67
C PHE A 64 -12.71 -4.51 14.97
N LEU A 65 -13.59 -4.36 13.98
CA LEU A 65 -15.04 -4.48 14.18
C LEU A 65 -15.63 -5.81 13.70
N ALA A 66 -14.88 -6.60 12.91
CA ALA A 66 -15.36 -7.88 12.43
C ALA A 66 -15.37 -8.94 13.55
N GLN A 67 -16.24 -9.94 13.39
CA GLN A 67 -16.25 -11.10 14.26
C GLN A 67 -15.03 -11.99 13.98
N PRO A 68 -14.32 -12.47 15.02
CA PRO A 68 -13.20 -13.37 14.84
C PRO A 68 -13.59 -14.65 14.10
N SER A 69 -12.74 -15.09 13.18
CA SER A 69 -12.91 -16.42 12.58
C SER A 69 -12.57 -17.50 13.60
N PRO A 70 -13.44 -18.52 13.80
CA PRO A 70 -13.14 -19.63 14.69
C PRO A 70 -12.07 -20.57 14.13
N ALA A 71 -11.77 -20.46 12.83
CA ALA A 71 -10.84 -21.33 12.11
C ALA A 71 -9.60 -20.56 11.64
N GLY A 72 -8.44 -21.21 11.77
CA GLY A 72 -7.17 -20.67 11.26
C GLY A 72 -6.14 -20.36 12.36
N PRO A 73 -4.87 -20.15 11.96
CA PRO A 73 -3.78 -19.93 12.90
C PRO A 73 -3.76 -18.49 13.45
N SER A 74 -4.35 -17.53 12.75
CA SER A 74 -4.26 -16.13 13.11
C SER A 74 -5.03 -15.79 14.40
N ALA A 75 -4.41 -14.99 15.24
CA ALA A 75 -5.00 -14.44 16.46
C ALA A 75 -5.79 -13.15 16.19
N ALA A 76 -5.38 -12.43 15.16
CA ALA A 76 -6.03 -11.22 14.63
C ALA A 76 -5.83 -11.15 13.11
N VAL A 77 -6.54 -10.26 12.45
CA VAL A 77 -6.36 -9.95 11.02
C VAL A 77 -6.61 -8.47 10.80
N ALA A 78 -5.62 -7.76 10.29
CA ALA A 78 -5.76 -6.41 9.78
C ALA A 78 -6.01 -6.45 8.27
N TYR A 79 -7.20 -6.09 7.82
CA TYR A 79 -7.49 -5.97 6.39
C TYR A 79 -6.96 -4.64 5.87
N THR A 80 -5.81 -4.67 5.22
CA THR A 80 -5.15 -3.49 4.66
C THR A 80 -4.99 -3.59 3.16
N SER A 81 -5.09 -2.46 2.46
CA SER A 81 -4.89 -2.40 1.03
C SER A 81 -4.52 -0.99 0.59
N PHE A 82 -4.29 -0.81 -0.70
CA PHE A 82 -4.11 0.51 -1.29
C PHE A 82 -4.79 0.62 -2.65
N ALA A 83 -5.12 1.86 -3.01
CA ALA A 83 -5.67 2.22 -4.30
C ALA A 83 -5.09 3.57 -4.76
N TYR A 84 -5.35 3.93 -5.99
CA TYR A 84 -5.11 5.28 -6.48
C TYR A 84 -6.29 5.78 -7.31
N ASP A 85 -6.43 7.11 -7.31
CA ASP A 85 -7.30 7.85 -8.21
C ASP A 85 -6.43 8.81 -9.01
N GLY A 86 -6.58 8.84 -10.33
CA GLY A 86 -5.74 9.61 -11.23
C GLY A 86 -6.51 10.72 -11.93
N SER A 87 -5.88 11.88 -12.01
CA SER A 87 -6.34 12.96 -12.90
C SER A 87 -5.18 13.46 -13.77
N SER A 88 -5.48 13.86 -14.99
CA SER A 88 -4.49 14.43 -15.91
C SER A 88 -5.04 15.65 -16.62
N ASN A 89 -4.16 16.60 -16.90
CA ASN A 89 -4.49 17.80 -17.66
C ASN A 89 -3.32 18.19 -18.57
N LEU A 90 -3.60 18.40 -19.84
CA LEU A 90 -2.62 18.86 -20.82
C LEU A 90 -2.75 20.39 -20.97
N VAL A 91 -1.70 21.09 -20.59
CA VAL A 91 -1.62 22.57 -20.72
C VAL A 91 -0.40 22.88 -21.57
N HIS A 92 -0.64 23.43 -22.78
CA HIS A 92 0.39 23.60 -23.82
C HIS A 92 1.07 22.23 -24.09
N ASP A 93 2.38 22.14 -23.91
CA ASP A 93 3.17 20.92 -24.14
C ASP A 93 3.47 20.13 -22.85
N THR A 94 2.78 20.47 -21.76
CA THR A 94 2.99 19.82 -20.45
C THR A 94 1.76 19.00 -20.06
N LEU A 95 1.95 17.69 -19.94
CA LEU A 95 0.97 16.76 -19.37
C LEU A 95 1.20 16.66 -17.85
N ARG A 96 0.27 17.23 -17.09
CA ARG A 96 0.28 17.15 -15.63
C ARG A 96 -0.57 15.97 -15.18
N ILE A 97 0.03 15.06 -14.42
CA ILE A 97 -0.61 13.87 -13.87
C ILE A 97 -0.56 13.97 -12.34
N VAL A 98 -1.72 13.85 -11.71
CA VAL A 98 -1.84 13.83 -10.25
C VAL A 98 -2.42 12.48 -9.85
N LEU A 99 -1.69 11.73 -9.01
CA LEU A 99 -2.16 10.46 -8.43
C LEU A 99 -2.47 10.67 -6.95
N ARG A 100 -3.75 10.51 -6.59
CA ARG A 100 -4.23 10.51 -5.20
C ARG A 100 -4.16 9.09 -4.67
N LEU A 101 -3.23 8.85 -3.75
CA LEU A 101 -2.93 7.53 -3.20
C LEU A 101 -3.69 7.31 -1.90
N GLN A 102 -4.33 6.15 -1.82
CA GLN A 102 -5.14 5.73 -0.69
C GLN A 102 -4.51 4.47 -0.11
N VAL A 103 -3.95 4.56 1.09
CA VAL A 103 -3.52 3.40 1.88
C VAL A 103 -4.53 3.27 3.00
N PHE A 104 -5.20 2.14 3.10
CA PHE A 104 -6.37 2.02 3.96
C PHE A 104 -6.45 0.69 4.71
N PHE A 105 -7.16 0.75 5.82
CA PHE A 105 -7.56 -0.35 6.68
C PHE A 105 -9.09 -0.38 6.74
N ILE A 106 -9.69 -1.56 6.62
CA ILE A 106 -11.16 -1.74 6.67
C ILE A 106 -11.54 -2.33 8.02
N LYS A 107 -12.24 -1.54 8.82
CA LYS A 107 -12.63 -1.89 10.19
C LYS A 107 -13.57 -3.09 10.25
N SER A 108 -14.59 -3.13 9.38
CA SER A 108 -15.58 -4.22 9.32
C SER A 108 -15.03 -5.53 8.75
N ALA A 109 -13.84 -5.51 8.13
CA ALA A 109 -13.14 -6.69 7.64
C ALA A 109 -11.98 -7.14 8.55
N SER A 110 -11.66 -6.35 9.57
CA SER A 110 -10.55 -6.60 10.51
C SER A 110 -11.08 -7.09 11.86
N TRP A 111 -10.45 -8.10 12.40
CA TRP A 111 -10.90 -8.74 13.64
C TRP A 111 -9.75 -9.17 14.54
N VAL A 112 -10.03 -9.39 15.80
CA VAL A 112 -9.11 -9.91 16.81
C VAL A 112 -9.85 -10.84 17.78
N ARG A 113 -9.24 -11.95 18.16
CA ARG A 113 -9.77 -12.80 19.21
C ARG A 113 -9.66 -12.10 20.58
N PRO A 114 -10.66 -12.22 21.46
CA PRO A 114 -10.66 -11.51 22.74
C PRO A 114 -9.42 -11.78 23.61
N ASP A 115 -8.92 -13.01 23.59
CA ASP A 115 -7.75 -13.48 24.33
C ASP A 115 -6.41 -13.01 23.74
N ALA A 116 -6.42 -12.51 22.50
CA ALA A 116 -5.24 -12.01 21.77
C ALA A 116 -5.05 -10.48 21.86
N LYS A 117 -5.93 -9.76 22.53
CA LYS A 117 -5.86 -8.30 22.67
C LYS A 117 -4.73 -7.88 23.62
N ASN A 118 -3.54 -7.68 23.06
CA ASN A 118 -2.37 -7.16 23.77
C ASN A 118 -1.55 -6.24 22.85
N SER A 119 -0.60 -5.51 23.40
CA SER A 119 0.22 -4.54 22.64
C SER A 119 1.12 -5.18 21.59
N TYR A 120 1.60 -6.39 21.84
CA TYR A 120 2.46 -7.13 20.92
C TYR A 120 1.70 -7.57 19.67
N THR A 121 0.51 -8.16 19.83
CA THR A 121 -0.37 -8.52 18.71
C THR A 121 -0.81 -7.27 17.94
N LEU A 122 -1.14 -6.17 18.64
CA LEU A 122 -1.50 -4.92 17.97
C LEU A 122 -0.35 -4.37 17.14
N ALA A 123 0.89 -4.49 17.63
CA ALA A 123 2.08 -4.09 16.87
C ALA A 123 2.29 -4.97 15.62
N HIS A 124 1.92 -6.25 15.65
CA HIS A 124 1.93 -7.13 14.49
C HIS A 124 0.94 -6.65 13.42
N GLU A 125 -0.30 -6.40 13.80
CA GLU A 125 -1.35 -5.91 12.88
C GLU A 125 -1.01 -4.52 12.32
N GLN A 126 -0.39 -3.67 13.13
CA GLN A 126 0.11 -2.38 12.63
C GLN A 126 1.20 -2.55 11.57
N LEU A 127 2.08 -3.56 11.70
CA LEU A 127 3.10 -3.82 10.70
C LEU A 127 2.51 -4.22 9.35
N HIS A 128 1.40 -4.94 9.31
CA HIS A 128 0.66 -5.18 8.06
C HIS A 128 0.26 -3.87 7.38
N PHE A 129 -0.22 -2.89 8.16
CA PHE A 129 -0.58 -1.58 7.64
C PHE A 129 0.65 -0.77 7.19
N ASP A 130 1.73 -0.82 7.96
CA ASP A 130 3.00 -0.17 7.64
C ASP A 130 3.66 -0.78 6.38
N ILE A 131 3.56 -2.11 6.17
CA ILE A 131 4.00 -2.80 4.94
C ILE A 131 3.19 -2.33 3.73
N THR A 132 1.88 -2.16 3.86
CA THR A 132 1.05 -1.62 2.78
C THR A 132 1.50 -0.20 2.42
N ARG A 133 1.77 0.64 3.41
CA ARG A 133 2.33 1.99 3.19
C ARG A 133 3.70 1.95 2.52
N LEU A 134 4.58 1.08 2.96
CA LEU A 134 5.90 0.88 2.36
C LEU A 134 5.81 0.58 0.87
N VAL A 135 4.90 -0.32 0.48
CA VAL A 135 4.70 -0.66 -0.93
C VAL A 135 4.21 0.54 -1.75
N VAL A 136 3.39 1.40 -1.18
CA VAL A 136 2.96 2.63 -1.87
C VAL A 136 4.12 3.61 -2.06
N GLU A 137 5.04 3.74 -1.11
CA GLU A 137 6.25 4.55 -1.33
C GLU A 137 7.13 3.94 -2.44
N ARG A 138 7.26 2.62 -2.49
CA ARG A 138 7.94 1.90 -3.58
C ARG A 138 7.24 2.10 -4.93
N PHE A 139 5.91 2.11 -4.96
CA PHE A 139 5.14 2.41 -6.16
C PHE A 139 5.41 3.83 -6.68
N LYS A 140 5.41 4.84 -5.79
CA LYS A 140 5.80 6.21 -6.14
C LYS A 140 7.22 6.28 -6.73
N GLN A 141 8.16 5.55 -6.11
CA GLN A 141 9.55 5.50 -6.58
C GLN A 141 9.67 4.86 -7.97
N LYS A 142 9.00 3.72 -8.19
CA LYS A 142 8.96 3.06 -9.50
C LYS A 142 8.44 3.99 -10.59
N LEU A 143 7.34 4.70 -10.32
CA LEU A 143 6.77 5.65 -11.27
C LEU A 143 7.70 6.82 -11.58
N ARG A 144 8.43 7.35 -10.59
CA ARG A 144 9.44 8.41 -10.82
C ARG A 144 10.60 7.96 -11.70
N GLN A 145 10.90 6.66 -11.69
CA GLN A 145 12.00 6.06 -12.48
C GLN A 145 11.52 5.52 -13.83
N THR A 146 10.21 5.44 -14.05
CA THR A 146 9.63 4.92 -15.29
C THR A 146 9.47 6.05 -16.30
N ALA A 147 9.94 5.83 -17.54
CA ALA A 147 9.67 6.75 -18.63
C ALA A 147 8.18 6.67 -18.96
N LEU A 148 7.47 7.77 -18.72
CA LEU A 148 6.08 7.94 -19.14
C LEU A 148 6.06 8.64 -20.49
N ASN A 149 5.04 8.33 -21.29
CA ASN A 149 4.77 9.04 -22.53
C ASN A 149 3.28 9.43 -22.58
N ARG A 150 2.96 10.37 -23.46
CA ARG A 150 1.62 10.95 -23.55
C ARG A 150 0.54 9.94 -23.91
N ASP A 151 0.88 8.94 -24.69
CA ASP A 151 -0.09 8.04 -25.29
C ASP A 151 -0.42 6.82 -24.38
N ASP A 152 0.55 6.42 -23.54
CA ASP A 152 0.47 5.17 -22.76
C ASP A 152 0.63 5.36 -21.22
N TYR A 153 0.74 6.61 -20.73
CA TYR A 153 1.06 6.86 -19.30
C TYR A 153 0.09 6.15 -18.34
N ASP A 154 -1.18 6.10 -18.65
CA ASP A 154 -2.21 5.47 -17.81
C ASP A 154 -2.04 3.95 -17.75
N SER A 155 -1.77 3.31 -18.89
CA SER A 155 -1.48 1.87 -18.97
C SER A 155 -0.19 1.53 -18.22
N ILE A 156 0.84 2.36 -18.31
CA ILE A 156 2.10 2.21 -17.59
C ILE A 156 1.86 2.34 -16.08
N ILE A 157 1.10 3.34 -15.63
CA ILE A 157 0.74 3.53 -14.23
C ILE A 157 -0.05 2.34 -13.71
N GLN A 158 -1.06 1.88 -14.45
CA GLN A 158 -1.85 0.71 -14.08
C GLN A 158 -1.01 -0.56 -13.99
N TYR A 159 -0.08 -0.78 -14.92
CA TYR A 159 0.85 -1.90 -14.85
C TYR A 159 1.70 -1.85 -13.57
N GLN A 160 2.30 -0.71 -13.26
CA GLN A 160 3.10 -0.53 -12.05
C GLN A 160 2.27 -0.71 -10.77
N TYR A 161 1.00 -0.28 -10.78
CA TYR A 161 0.06 -0.53 -9.69
C TYR A 161 -0.16 -2.03 -9.47
N LEU A 162 -0.47 -2.79 -10.52
CA LEU A 162 -0.68 -4.23 -10.44
C LEU A 162 0.57 -4.98 -9.94
N GLN A 163 1.76 -4.56 -10.39
CA GLN A 163 3.02 -5.14 -9.89
C GLN A 163 3.23 -4.82 -8.40
N SER A 164 2.92 -3.61 -7.99
CA SER A 164 3.03 -3.20 -6.58
C SER A 164 1.99 -3.89 -5.70
N PHE A 165 0.78 -4.12 -6.20
CA PHE A 165 -0.24 -4.91 -5.50
C PHE A 165 0.22 -6.37 -5.26
N ARG A 166 0.84 -6.99 -6.28
CA ARG A 166 1.45 -8.32 -6.13
C ARG A 166 2.62 -8.32 -5.14
N GLU A 167 3.42 -7.26 -5.14
CA GLU A 167 4.51 -7.08 -4.16
C GLU A 167 3.96 -6.96 -2.74
N MET A 168 2.91 -6.18 -2.52
CA MET A 168 2.23 -6.06 -1.24
C MET A 168 1.82 -7.44 -0.72
N ASN A 169 1.10 -8.23 -1.52
CA ASN A 169 0.65 -9.55 -1.11
C ASN A 169 1.82 -10.48 -0.76
N ARG A 170 2.91 -10.45 -1.53
CA ARG A 170 4.12 -11.24 -1.22
C ARG A 170 4.78 -10.82 0.08
N LEU A 171 4.88 -9.52 0.36
CA LEU A 171 5.48 -9.01 1.59
C LEU A 171 4.62 -9.32 2.82
N GLN A 172 3.29 -9.20 2.70
CA GLN A 172 2.34 -9.57 3.74
C GLN A 172 2.48 -11.06 4.10
N TYR A 173 2.44 -11.92 3.07
CA TYR A 173 2.61 -13.35 3.26
C TYR A 173 3.97 -13.71 3.89
N LYS A 174 5.06 -13.12 3.38
CA LYS A 174 6.41 -13.35 3.91
C LYS A 174 6.57 -12.87 5.35
N PHE A 175 5.92 -11.76 5.70
CA PHE A 175 5.90 -11.26 7.07
C PHE A 175 5.23 -12.25 8.02
N ASP A 176 4.04 -12.75 7.66
CA ASP A 176 3.33 -13.76 8.44
C ASP A 176 4.14 -15.05 8.56
N GLU A 177 4.71 -15.54 7.45
CA GLU A 177 5.52 -16.77 7.44
C GLU A 177 6.75 -16.66 8.35
N GLU A 178 7.54 -15.57 8.21
CA GLU A 178 8.77 -15.40 9.01
C GLU A 178 8.50 -15.11 10.49
N THR A 179 7.35 -14.48 10.80
CA THR A 179 6.96 -14.20 12.18
C THR A 179 6.15 -15.32 12.82
N ASP A 180 5.88 -16.39 12.07
CA ASP A 180 4.98 -17.47 12.50
C ASP A 180 3.65 -16.90 13.01
N HIS A 181 3.02 -16.03 12.18
CA HIS A 181 1.79 -15.30 12.51
C HIS A 181 1.85 -14.55 13.84
N GLY A 182 2.99 -13.92 14.12
CA GLY A 182 3.22 -13.16 15.35
C GLY A 182 3.74 -13.99 16.53
N LEU A 183 4.09 -15.25 16.35
CA LEU A 183 4.66 -16.11 17.42
C LEU A 183 6.19 -16.00 17.52
N ASN A 184 6.86 -15.31 16.58
CA ASN A 184 8.32 -15.10 16.58
C ASN A 184 8.68 -13.63 16.82
N PRO A 185 8.91 -13.21 18.09
CA PRO A 185 9.21 -11.83 18.43
C PRO A 185 10.49 -11.28 17.76
N ALA A 186 11.51 -12.11 17.65
CA ALA A 186 12.79 -11.69 17.04
C ALA A 186 12.61 -11.37 15.54
N ALA A 187 11.82 -12.15 14.81
CA ALA A 187 11.49 -11.86 13.43
C ALA A 187 10.63 -10.60 13.30
N GLN A 188 9.64 -10.42 14.18
CA GLN A 188 8.80 -9.24 14.17
C GLN A 188 9.61 -7.94 14.41
N ILE A 189 10.60 -7.97 15.30
CA ILE A 189 11.52 -6.84 15.50
C ILE A 189 12.30 -6.54 14.23
N ARG A 190 12.88 -7.55 13.57
CA ARG A 190 13.61 -7.36 12.30
C ARG A 190 12.72 -6.76 11.22
N TRP A 191 11.48 -7.24 11.09
CA TRP A 191 10.52 -6.69 10.12
C TRP A 191 10.14 -5.25 10.44
N ARG A 192 9.86 -4.92 11.71
CA ARG A 192 9.59 -3.55 12.14
C ARG A 192 10.71 -2.59 11.72
N ASP A 193 11.94 -2.98 11.99
CA ASP A 193 13.10 -2.15 11.72
C ASP A 193 13.35 -2.01 10.21
N LYS A 194 13.19 -3.09 9.46
CA LYS A 194 13.25 -3.10 7.99
C LYS A 194 12.19 -2.16 7.38
N VAL A 195 10.94 -2.27 7.81
CA VAL A 195 9.84 -1.44 7.33
C VAL A 195 10.07 0.03 7.69
N ASN A 196 10.49 0.31 8.93
CA ASN A 196 10.80 1.68 9.36
C ASN A 196 11.92 2.33 8.54
N ILE A 197 12.99 1.58 8.23
CA ILE A 197 14.07 2.06 7.35
C ILE A 197 13.51 2.34 5.96
N GLY A 198 12.75 1.41 5.39
CA GLY A 198 12.14 1.58 4.08
C GLY A 198 11.23 2.80 3.99
N LEU A 199 10.40 3.03 5.00
CA LEU A 199 9.51 4.21 5.07
C LEU A 199 10.31 5.52 5.15
N LYS A 200 11.39 5.57 5.95
CA LYS A 200 12.27 6.75 6.06
C LYS A 200 13.04 7.04 4.77
N ASN A 201 13.27 6.02 3.94
CA ASN A 201 14.02 6.12 2.69
C ASN A 201 13.11 6.03 1.45
N ASN A 202 11.88 6.56 1.53
CA ASN A 202 10.94 6.62 0.40
C ASN A 202 10.72 5.27 -0.31
N GLY A 203 10.64 4.20 0.46
CA GLY A 203 10.38 2.85 -0.06
C GLY A 203 11.63 2.03 -0.36
N VAL A 204 12.84 2.57 -0.23
CA VAL A 204 14.09 1.83 -0.44
C VAL A 204 14.38 0.96 0.78
N LEU A 205 14.47 -0.34 0.58
CA LEU A 205 14.72 -1.31 1.65
C LEU A 205 16.21 -1.36 2.04
N PRO A 206 16.53 -1.82 3.27
CA PRO A 206 17.92 -1.90 3.73
C PRO A 206 18.84 -2.68 2.78
N GLU A 207 18.37 -3.79 2.21
CA GLU A 207 19.11 -4.61 1.28
C GLU A 207 19.48 -3.85 -0.01
N GLU A 208 18.60 -2.98 -0.47
CA GLU A 208 18.80 -2.12 -1.65
C GLU A 208 19.74 -0.95 -1.34
N LEU A 209 19.88 -0.57 -0.06
CA LEU A 209 20.82 0.44 0.42
C LEU A 209 22.20 -0.14 0.72
N GLY A 210 22.42 -1.45 0.52
CA GLY A 210 23.65 -2.13 0.89
C GLY A 210 23.88 -2.22 2.40
N ILE A 211 22.86 -2.03 3.20
CA ILE A 211 22.89 -2.19 4.65
C ILE A 211 22.62 -3.66 4.96
N GLU A 212 23.62 -4.50 4.75
CA GLU A 212 23.57 -5.90 5.15
C GLU A 212 23.90 -6.04 6.64
N GLY A 213 23.05 -6.77 7.35
CA GLY A 213 23.33 -7.22 8.71
C GLY A 213 23.32 -6.13 9.77
N ILE A 214 22.22 -5.41 9.94
CA ILE A 214 22.02 -4.64 11.17
C ILE A 214 21.86 -5.64 12.31
N ASN A 215 22.96 -5.89 13.05
CA ASN A 215 22.93 -6.59 14.31
C ASN A 215 22.21 -5.68 15.31
N PHE A 216 20.93 -5.92 15.51
CA PHE A 216 20.16 -5.21 16.53
C PHE A 216 20.59 -5.73 17.90
N THR A 217 21.33 -4.92 18.63
CA THR A 217 21.51 -5.10 20.07
C THR A 217 20.13 -4.87 20.71
N PRO A 218 19.60 -5.78 21.51
CA PRO A 218 18.40 -5.51 22.30
C PRO A 218 18.67 -4.31 23.18
N ILE A 219 17.79 -3.33 23.17
CA ILE A 219 17.77 -2.28 24.18
C ILE A 219 17.24 -2.98 25.44
N GLU A 220 18.09 -3.07 26.49
CA GLU A 220 17.73 -3.56 27.82
C GLU A 220 16.61 -2.74 28.45
#